data_2f7a048f62ee4e51f055bdd5081ae89f
#
_entry.id   2f7a048f62ee4e51f055bdd5081ae89f
#
_cell.length_a   1.000
_cell.length_b   1.000
_cell.length_c   1.000
_cell.angle_alpha   90.00
_cell.angle_beta   90.00
_cell.angle_gamma   90.00
#
_symmetry.space_group_name_H-M   'P 1'
#
loop_
_entity.id
_entity.type
_entity.pdbx_description
1 polymer ?
#
loop_
_entity_poly.entity_id
_entity_poly.type
_entity_poly.pdbx_seq_one_letter_code
_entity_poly.pdbx_strand_id
1 'polypeptide(L)'
;MLQKSIKIALTLILFGSFSQIKAQDRVPFDQGKKYILANVDVTGKISFNKQTVVTFSGLEKGQEITVPGEEISSAIKKLGKLGLFDEIAFYVNKIENDSIFLELNIQELPKLKEVKFVGVKKSKTEALIKDNN
;
A
#
# COMPACT_ATOMS: atom_id res chain seq x y z
N MET A 1 33.87 46.30 9.56
CA MET A 1 33.80 45.23 10.58
C MET A 1 32.36 44.72 10.82
N LEU A 2 31.38 45.57 10.95
CA LEU A 2 29.97 45.18 11.10
C LEU A 2 29.39 44.45 9.86
N GLN A 3 29.81 44.79 8.65
CA GLN A 3 29.34 44.12 7.41
C GLN A 3 29.79 42.66 7.28
N LYS A 4 30.95 42.30 7.78
CA LYS A 4 31.46 40.91 7.77
C LYS A 4 30.67 40.03 8.76
N SER A 5 30.29 40.56 9.90
CA SER A 5 29.50 39.85 10.92
C SER A 5 28.06 39.60 10.45
N ILE A 6 27.48 40.56 9.75
CA ILE A 6 26.12 40.44 9.14
C ILE A 6 26.11 39.37 8.05
N LYS A 7 27.14 39.30 7.21
CA LYS A 7 27.25 38.28 6.15
C LYS A 7 27.41 36.88 6.72
N ILE A 8 28.16 36.71 7.77
CA ILE A 8 28.32 35.42 8.47
C ILE A 8 27.03 35.02 9.15
N ALA A 9 26.31 35.92 9.79
CA ALA A 9 25.01 35.68 10.40
C ALA A 9 23.95 35.31 9.36
N LEU A 10 23.94 35.95 8.19
CA LEU A 10 23.02 35.64 7.09
C LEU A 10 23.31 34.25 6.49
N THR A 11 24.58 33.88 6.37
CA THR A 11 24.99 32.56 5.87
C THR A 11 24.61 31.45 6.85
N LEU A 12 24.70 31.69 8.15
CA LEU A 12 24.28 30.75 9.19
C LEU A 12 22.75 30.55 9.22
N ILE A 13 21.98 31.59 8.93
CA ILE A 13 20.51 31.51 8.86
C ILE A 13 20.06 30.70 7.63
N LEU A 14 20.78 30.78 6.53
CA LEU A 14 20.47 30.00 5.32
C LEU A 14 20.75 28.48 5.53
N PHE A 15 21.70 28.13 6.36
CA PHE A 15 21.99 26.72 6.69
C PHE A 15 21.01 26.10 7.71
N GLY A 16 20.27 26.92 8.43
CA GLY A 16 19.27 26.48 9.42
C GLY A 16 17.95 25.99 8.85
N SER A 17 17.73 26.12 7.54
CA SER A 17 16.50 25.69 6.88
C SER A 17 16.60 24.30 6.27
N PHE A 18 17.45 23.44 6.82
CA PHE A 18 17.35 22.01 6.51
C PHE A 18 16.04 21.51 7.10
N SER A 19 15.05 21.37 6.24
CA SER A 19 13.82 20.67 6.52
C SER A 19 14.16 19.38 7.22
N GLN A 20 13.72 19.25 8.46
CA GLN A 20 13.75 17.96 9.12
C GLN A 20 12.88 17.02 8.29
N ILE A 21 13.51 16.24 7.44
CA ILE A 21 12.85 15.09 6.84
C ILE A 21 12.52 14.20 8.02
N LYS A 22 11.26 14.23 8.43
CA LYS A 22 10.76 13.28 9.42
C LYS A 22 10.96 11.91 8.79
N ALA A 23 11.98 11.21 9.24
CA ALA A 23 12.10 9.79 8.97
C ALA A 23 10.79 9.18 9.47
N GLN A 24 10.04 8.53 8.58
CA GLN A 24 8.86 7.79 8.98
C GLN A 24 9.30 6.82 10.07
N ASP A 25 8.69 6.93 11.23
CA ASP A 25 8.93 6.01 12.33
C ASP A 25 8.53 4.60 11.88
N ARG A 26 9.51 3.88 11.38
CA ARG A 26 9.31 2.48 11.04
C ARG A 26 9.25 1.71 12.34
N VAL A 27 8.17 0.98 12.53
CA VAL A 27 8.07 0.07 13.66
C VAL A 27 9.18 -0.97 13.56
N PRO A 28 10.11 -1.02 14.51
CA PRO A 28 11.18 -2.01 14.47
C PRO A 28 10.60 -3.41 14.68
N PHE A 29 11.02 -4.35 13.88
CA PHE A 29 10.67 -5.76 14.03
C PHE A 29 11.87 -6.65 13.68
N ASP A 30 11.91 -7.82 14.27
CA ASP A 30 12.96 -8.80 14.01
C ASP A 30 12.62 -9.62 12.78
N GLN A 31 13.43 -9.49 11.73
CA GLN A 31 13.23 -10.24 10.49
C GLN A 31 13.45 -11.73 10.72
N GLY A 32 12.53 -12.53 10.22
CA GLY A 32 12.58 -13.97 10.36
C GLY A 32 12.06 -14.52 11.68
N LYS A 33 11.70 -13.66 12.63
CA LYS A 33 11.02 -14.07 13.85
C LYS A 33 9.58 -14.43 13.59
N LYS A 34 9.07 -15.41 14.30
CA LYS A 34 7.67 -15.80 14.27
C LYS A 34 6.85 -14.91 15.20
N TYR A 35 5.75 -14.40 14.70
CA TYR A 35 4.80 -13.58 15.42
C TYR A 35 3.41 -14.19 15.33
N ILE A 36 2.57 -13.88 16.30
CA ILE A 36 1.15 -14.19 16.22
C ILE A 36 0.41 -12.99 15.62
N LEU A 37 -0.33 -13.23 14.55
CA LEU A 37 -1.10 -12.20 13.90
C LEU A 37 -2.29 -11.78 14.77
N ALA A 38 -2.21 -10.58 15.33
CA ALA A 38 -3.27 -10.06 16.19
C ALA A 38 -4.40 -9.40 15.40
N ASN A 39 -4.05 -8.68 14.35
CA ASN A 39 -5.03 -8.01 13.51
C ASN A 39 -4.41 -7.60 12.17
N VAL A 40 -5.27 -7.48 11.16
CA VAL A 40 -4.96 -6.84 9.88
C VAL A 40 -5.94 -5.69 9.68
N ASP A 41 -5.43 -4.47 9.70
CA ASP A 41 -6.20 -3.28 9.35
C ASP A 41 -6.08 -3.01 7.86
N VAL A 42 -7.21 -2.77 7.20
CA VAL A 42 -7.25 -2.52 5.75
C VAL A 42 -7.42 -1.03 5.51
N THR A 43 -6.48 -0.45 4.78
CA THR A 43 -6.49 0.94 4.37
C THR A 43 -6.45 1.06 2.85
N GLY A 44 -6.73 2.25 2.34
CA GLY A 44 -6.77 2.53 0.91
C GLY A 44 -8.19 2.68 0.37
N LYS A 45 -8.30 2.85 -0.94
CA LYS A 45 -9.60 3.08 -1.61
C LYS A 45 -10.17 1.76 -2.11
N ILE A 46 -11.14 1.24 -1.40
CA ILE A 46 -11.86 0.01 -1.74
C ILE A 46 -13.36 0.18 -1.54
N SER A 47 -14.15 -0.47 -2.38
CA SER A 47 -15.60 -0.57 -2.23
C SER A 47 -16.03 -1.84 -1.49
N PHE A 48 -15.13 -2.81 -1.36
CA PHE A 48 -15.37 -4.06 -0.64
C PHE A 48 -15.35 -3.86 0.88
N ASN A 49 -16.04 -4.74 1.58
CA ASN A 49 -15.91 -4.82 3.03
C ASN A 49 -14.47 -5.20 3.40
N LYS A 50 -13.89 -4.50 4.38
CA LYS A 50 -12.52 -4.73 4.84
C LYS A 50 -12.29 -6.18 5.29
N GLN A 51 -13.23 -6.76 6.02
CA GLN A 51 -13.13 -8.15 6.46
C GLN A 51 -13.13 -9.13 5.29
N THR A 52 -13.87 -8.84 4.25
CA THR A 52 -13.87 -9.64 3.02
C THR A 52 -12.49 -9.64 2.36
N VAL A 53 -11.84 -8.48 2.32
CA VAL A 53 -10.47 -8.36 1.78
C VAL A 53 -9.48 -9.18 2.60
N VAL A 54 -9.57 -9.11 3.92
CA VAL A 54 -8.73 -9.93 4.81
C VAL A 54 -8.95 -11.42 4.55
N THR A 55 -10.18 -11.84 4.39
CA THR A 55 -10.54 -13.24 4.06
C THR A 55 -9.92 -13.66 2.73
N PHE A 56 -9.96 -12.82 1.71
CA PHE A 56 -9.33 -13.10 0.41
C PHE A 56 -7.81 -13.22 0.50
N SER A 57 -7.18 -12.52 1.42
CA SER A 57 -5.74 -12.64 1.64
C SER A 57 -5.32 -14.00 2.22
N GLY A 58 -6.26 -14.71 2.83
CA GLY A 58 -6.00 -15.98 3.51
C GLY A 58 -5.35 -15.83 4.88
N LEU A 59 -5.18 -14.62 5.38
CA LEU A 59 -4.66 -14.37 6.73
C LEU A 59 -5.77 -14.47 7.77
N GLU A 60 -5.45 -15.08 8.90
CA GLU A 60 -6.38 -15.27 10.02
C GLU A 60 -5.77 -14.76 11.32
N LYS A 61 -6.61 -14.18 12.17
CA LYS A 61 -6.20 -13.78 13.52
C LYS A 61 -5.78 -15.00 14.34
N GLY A 62 -4.67 -14.89 15.07
CA GLY A 62 -4.11 -15.97 15.85
C GLY A 62 -3.17 -16.87 15.07
N GLN A 63 -3.03 -16.67 13.78
CA GLN A 63 -2.10 -17.39 12.93
C GLN A 63 -0.65 -17.01 13.26
N GLU A 64 0.24 -17.99 13.26
CA GLU A 64 1.67 -17.73 13.33
C GLU A 64 2.21 -17.33 11.96
N ILE A 65 2.89 -16.20 11.90
CA ILE A 65 3.48 -15.67 10.66
C ILE A 65 4.93 -15.24 10.87
N THR A 66 5.70 -15.31 9.81
CA THR A 66 7.06 -14.76 9.73
C THR A 66 7.03 -13.50 8.85
N VAL A 67 7.68 -12.43 9.29
CA VAL A 67 7.71 -11.16 8.53
C VAL A 67 9.16 -10.75 8.27
N PRO A 68 9.57 -10.59 7.01
CA PRO A 68 8.92 -11.06 5.80
C PRO A 68 8.89 -12.59 5.72
N GLY A 69 7.86 -13.15 5.11
CA GLY A 69 7.70 -14.59 5.02
C GLY A 69 6.68 -15.06 4.00
N GLU A 70 6.50 -16.37 3.90
CA GLU A 70 5.60 -16.99 2.91
C GLU A 70 4.14 -16.59 3.09
N GLU A 71 3.69 -16.41 4.32
CA GLU A 71 2.31 -16.06 4.63
C GLU A 71 1.94 -14.70 3.99
N ILE A 72 2.83 -13.73 4.10
CA ILE A 72 2.64 -12.41 3.50
C ILE A 72 2.76 -12.47 1.97
N SER A 73 3.75 -13.18 1.46
CA SER A 73 3.93 -13.36 0.01
C SER A 73 2.73 -14.08 -0.62
N SER A 74 2.21 -15.10 0.04
CA SER A 74 1.02 -15.82 -0.39
C SER A 74 -0.23 -14.96 -0.36
N ALA A 75 -0.37 -14.12 0.67
CA ALA A 75 -1.48 -13.17 0.77
C ALA A 75 -1.47 -12.17 -0.39
N ILE A 76 -0.31 -11.61 -0.71
CA ILE A 76 -0.15 -10.70 -1.85
C ILE A 76 -0.50 -11.40 -3.16
N LYS A 77 -0.04 -12.62 -3.36
CA LYS A 77 -0.36 -13.42 -4.57
C LYS A 77 -1.84 -13.72 -4.67
N LYS A 78 -2.49 -14.11 -3.60
CA LYS A 78 -3.94 -14.40 -3.58
C LYS A 78 -4.76 -13.16 -3.94
N LEU A 79 -4.44 -12.02 -3.34
CA LEU A 79 -5.09 -10.76 -3.66
C LEU A 79 -4.82 -10.31 -5.09
N GLY A 80 -3.58 -10.46 -5.56
CA GLY A 80 -3.19 -10.10 -6.92
C GLY A 80 -3.89 -10.94 -7.99
N LYS A 81 -4.12 -12.22 -7.74
CA LYS A 81 -4.82 -13.13 -8.66
C LYS A 81 -6.28 -12.77 -8.91
N LEU A 82 -6.90 -12.04 -8.00
CA LEU A 82 -8.27 -11.58 -8.17
C LEU A 82 -8.41 -10.56 -9.29
N GLY A 83 -7.32 -9.86 -9.65
CA GLY A 83 -7.34 -8.84 -10.70
C GLY A 83 -8.18 -7.61 -10.38
N LEU A 84 -8.48 -7.38 -9.11
CA LEU A 84 -9.34 -6.30 -8.63
C LEU A 84 -8.57 -5.10 -8.06
N PHE A 85 -7.29 -5.27 -7.78
CA PHE A 85 -6.49 -4.32 -7.05
C PHE A 85 -5.26 -3.86 -7.84
N ASP A 86 -4.96 -2.58 -7.71
CA ASP A 86 -3.80 -1.94 -8.34
C ASP A 86 -2.56 -2.03 -7.45
N GLU A 87 -2.72 -1.64 -6.20
CA GLU A 87 -1.65 -1.71 -5.21
C GLU A 87 -2.02 -2.64 -4.07
N ILE A 88 -1.06 -3.43 -3.65
CA ILE A 88 -1.17 -4.34 -2.51
C ILE A 88 0.13 -4.25 -1.72
N ALA A 89 0.08 -3.71 -0.52
CA ALA A 89 1.25 -3.56 0.33
C ALA A 89 0.91 -3.85 1.79
N PHE A 90 1.79 -4.59 2.46
CA PHE A 90 1.68 -4.85 3.89
C PHE A 90 2.72 -4.04 4.67
N TYR A 91 2.30 -3.44 5.76
CA TYR A 91 3.16 -2.72 6.69
C TYR A 91 2.97 -3.26 8.10
N VAL A 92 4.03 -3.21 8.88
CA VAL A 92 3.93 -3.49 10.32
C VAL A 92 3.43 -2.24 11.01
N ASN A 93 2.23 -2.31 11.56
CA ASN A 93 1.60 -1.20 12.25
C ASN A 93 2.08 -1.10 13.71
N LYS A 94 2.14 -2.24 14.38
CA LYS A 94 2.48 -2.32 15.80
C LYS A 94 2.95 -3.73 16.16
N ILE A 95 3.81 -3.83 17.16
CA ILE A 95 4.19 -5.09 17.80
C ILE A 95 4.00 -4.95 19.31
N GLU A 96 3.29 -5.89 19.89
CA GLU A 96 3.13 -6.04 21.34
C GLU A 96 3.56 -7.46 21.74
N ASN A 97 4.68 -7.57 22.45
CA ASN A 97 5.28 -8.87 22.77
C ASN A 97 5.53 -9.71 21.50
N ASP A 98 4.87 -10.84 21.37
CA ASP A 98 4.95 -11.70 20.18
C ASP A 98 3.76 -11.50 19.22
N SER A 99 2.89 -10.54 19.49
CA SER A 99 1.74 -10.20 18.65
C SER A 99 2.09 -9.10 17.67
N ILE A 100 1.74 -9.32 16.39
CA ILE A 100 1.97 -8.36 15.32
C ILE A 100 0.63 -7.85 14.78
N PHE A 101 0.57 -6.55 14.57
CA PHE A 101 -0.55 -5.86 13.94
C PHE A 101 -0.09 -5.37 12.58
N LEU A 102 -0.75 -5.84 11.54
CA LEU A 102 -0.43 -5.47 10.16
C LEU A 102 -1.42 -4.45 9.62
N GLU A 103 -0.93 -3.63 8.72
CA GLU A 103 -1.74 -2.78 7.86
C GLU A 103 -1.64 -3.28 6.43
N LEU A 104 -2.77 -3.59 5.83
CA LEU A 104 -2.88 -3.89 4.41
C LEU A 104 -3.36 -2.64 3.69
N ASN A 105 -2.44 -1.99 3.00
CA ASN A 105 -2.78 -0.89 2.12
C ASN A 105 -3.10 -1.45 0.74
N ILE A 106 -4.32 -1.23 0.29
CA ILE A 106 -4.82 -1.82 -0.94
C ILE A 106 -5.69 -0.80 -1.69
N GLN A 107 -5.52 -0.75 -3.00
CA GLN A 107 -6.29 0.13 -3.85
C GLN A 107 -7.01 -0.67 -4.92
N GLU A 108 -8.31 -0.45 -5.03
CA GLU A 108 -9.13 -1.07 -6.06
C GLU A 108 -8.84 -0.45 -7.42
N LEU A 109 -8.77 -1.30 -8.45
CA LEU A 109 -8.67 -0.83 -9.82
C LEU A 109 -9.91 -0.02 -10.20
N PRO A 110 -9.75 1.05 -11.00
CA PRO A 110 -10.88 1.81 -11.50
C PRO A 110 -11.85 0.92 -12.27
N LYS A 111 -13.13 0.98 -11.94
CA LYS A 111 -14.17 0.31 -12.72
C LYS A 111 -14.41 1.09 -14.01
N LEU A 112 -14.25 0.42 -15.15
CA LEU A 112 -14.66 0.96 -16.43
C LEU A 112 -16.20 0.98 -16.46
N LYS A 113 -16.79 2.14 -16.18
CA LYS A 113 -18.26 2.29 -16.17
C LYS A 113 -18.86 2.21 -17.57
N GLU A 114 -18.19 2.69 -18.57
CA GLU A 114 -18.66 2.71 -19.94
C GLU A 114 -17.51 2.93 -20.89
N VAL A 115 -17.33 2.02 -21.86
CA VAL A 115 -16.37 2.21 -22.94
C VAL A 115 -17.09 2.90 -24.08
N LYS A 116 -16.90 4.21 -24.25
CA LYS A 116 -17.36 4.95 -25.40
C LYS A 116 -16.31 4.86 -26.51
N PHE A 117 -16.65 4.19 -27.60
CA PHE A 117 -15.82 4.17 -28.79
C PHE A 117 -15.99 5.47 -29.57
N VAL A 118 -15.30 6.52 -29.13
CA VAL A 118 -15.36 7.83 -29.80
C VAL A 118 -14.56 7.76 -31.11
N GLY A 119 -15.19 8.11 -32.22
CA GLY A 119 -14.57 8.12 -33.56
C GLY A 119 -14.57 6.80 -34.31
N VAL A 120 -15.16 5.73 -33.77
CA VAL A 120 -15.37 4.47 -34.47
C VAL A 120 -16.79 4.39 -34.98
N LYS A 121 -16.93 4.03 -36.28
CA LYS A 121 -18.24 3.85 -36.88
C LYS A 121 -18.96 2.70 -36.19
N LYS A 122 -20.28 2.83 -36.03
CA LYS A 122 -21.13 1.83 -35.36
C LYS A 122 -20.95 0.40 -35.92
N SER A 123 -20.81 0.25 -37.23
CA SER A 123 -20.56 -1.03 -37.89
C SER A 123 -19.25 -1.69 -37.47
N LYS A 124 -18.19 -0.91 -37.25
CA LYS A 124 -16.91 -1.43 -36.74
C LYS A 124 -17.00 -1.85 -35.29
N THR A 125 -17.77 -1.12 -34.48
CA THR A 125 -17.98 -1.47 -33.08
C THR A 125 -18.70 -2.79 -32.92
N GLU A 126 -19.72 -3.05 -33.73
CA GLU A 126 -20.45 -4.33 -33.76
C GLU A 126 -19.56 -5.50 -34.20
N ALA A 127 -18.68 -5.29 -35.18
CA ALA A 127 -17.73 -6.31 -35.62
C ALA A 127 -16.71 -6.64 -34.53
N LEU A 128 -16.20 -5.64 -33.80
CA LEU A 128 -15.27 -5.84 -32.67
C LEU A 128 -15.92 -6.61 -31.52
N ILE A 129 -17.18 -6.35 -31.22
CA ILE A 129 -17.93 -7.07 -30.20
C ILE A 129 -18.13 -8.53 -30.56
N LYS A 130 -18.43 -8.83 -31.83
CA LYS A 130 -18.57 -10.20 -32.33
C LYS A 130 -17.27 -10.98 -32.30
N ASP A 131 -16.15 -10.34 -32.61
CA ASP A 131 -14.84 -10.98 -32.64
C ASP A 131 -14.32 -11.32 -31.23
N ASN A 132 -14.85 -10.68 -30.20
CA ASN A 132 -14.47 -10.89 -28.80
C ASN A 132 -15.37 -11.90 -28.05
N ASN A 133 -16.29 -12.55 -28.73
CA ASN A 133 -17.11 -13.61 -28.13
C ASN A 133 -16.48 -14.99 -28.29
#